data_76f47a1be639fa0efa4375d745dc4147
#
_entry.id   76f47a1be639fa0efa4375d745dc4147
#
_cell.length_a   1.000
_cell.length_b   1.000
_cell.length_c   1.000
_cell.angle_alpha   90.00
_cell.angle_beta   90.00
_cell.angle_gamma   90.00
#
_symmetry.space_group_name_H-M   'P 1'
#
loop_
_entity.id
_entity.type
_entity.pdbx_description
1 polymer ?
#
loop_
_entity_poly.entity_id
_entity_poly.type
_entity_poly.pdbx_seq_one_letter_code
_entity_poly.pdbx_strand_id
1 'polypeptide(L)'
;CMSAIIKSLADDVPAGESVFFRSFFAIPVILIWLAQRGKLKSGLKTKNPMGHVWRGLFGTTAMGLTFTGLGLLPQPEVTAIGFATPIFTVILAAVLLGEQIRLIRVTAVAMGLVGVMIILWPRFSNIGTMEQTATIGALLILMATMVRSLVQIHIRQLVQNEDTAAIVFYFSCTASLLALCTLPFGWVMPDLQTFSLLVLAGLIGGVAQILITSAYRFGSASMLAPYDYTSMLFAIVLG
;
A
#
# COMPACT_ATOMS: atom_id res chain seq x y z
N CYS A 1 1.66 -11.70 -4.19
CA CYS A 1 3.06 -11.78 -4.65
C CYS A 1 3.97 -10.83 -3.85
N MET A 2 3.92 -9.49 -4.06
CA MET A 2 4.83 -8.55 -3.38
C MET A 2 4.82 -8.69 -1.85
N SER A 3 3.65 -8.71 -1.22
CA SER A 3 3.53 -8.86 0.25
C SER A 3 4.10 -10.18 0.76
N ALA A 4 3.96 -11.28 0.00
CA ALA A 4 4.55 -12.57 0.35
C ALA A 4 6.09 -12.51 0.32
N ILE A 5 6.67 -11.87 -0.73
CA ILE A 5 8.12 -11.64 -0.81
C ILE A 5 8.61 -10.82 0.39
N ILE A 6 7.95 -9.70 0.70
CA ILE A 6 8.33 -8.86 1.85
C ILE A 6 8.19 -9.64 3.17
N LYS A 7 7.14 -10.47 3.31
CA LYS A 7 6.97 -11.29 4.52
C LYS A 7 8.08 -12.33 4.66
N SER A 8 8.48 -13.01 3.58
CA SER A 8 9.58 -14.00 3.64
C SER A 8 10.94 -13.38 3.95
N LEU A 9 11.10 -12.07 3.77
CA LEU A 9 12.33 -11.34 4.07
C LEU A 9 12.26 -10.52 5.37
N ALA A 10 11.12 -10.52 6.06
CA ALA A 10 10.88 -9.65 7.21
C ALA A 10 11.78 -9.97 8.42
N ASP A 11 12.26 -11.20 8.53
CA ASP A 11 13.18 -11.64 9.59
C ASP A 11 14.63 -11.24 9.30
N ASP A 12 14.99 -11.11 8.01
CA ASP A 12 16.37 -10.86 7.57
C ASP A 12 16.61 -9.38 7.23
N VAL A 13 15.56 -8.66 6.81
CA VAL A 13 15.66 -7.30 6.28
C VAL A 13 14.75 -6.32 7.05
N PRO A 14 15.32 -5.23 7.61
CA PRO A 14 14.54 -4.20 8.27
C PRO A 14 13.46 -3.59 7.38
N ALA A 15 12.33 -3.20 7.98
CA ALA A 15 11.20 -2.63 7.24
C ALA A 15 11.60 -1.37 6.44
N GLY A 16 12.47 -0.53 6.98
CA GLY A 16 12.95 0.68 6.29
C GLY A 16 13.74 0.36 5.01
N GLU A 17 14.59 -0.66 5.06
CA GLU A 17 15.35 -1.15 3.92
C GLU A 17 14.42 -1.72 2.85
N SER A 18 13.45 -2.54 3.24
CA SER A 18 12.41 -3.06 2.35
C SER A 18 11.60 -1.95 1.67
N VAL A 19 11.28 -0.86 2.39
CA VAL A 19 10.63 0.34 1.84
C VAL A 19 11.52 1.03 0.81
N PHE A 20 12.83 1.13 1.08
CA PHE A 20 13.78 1.73 0.15
C PHE A 20 13.85 0.94 -1.16
N PHE A 21 14.18 -0.35 -1.10
CA PHE A 21 14.31 -1.19 -2.29
C PHE A 21 13.02 -1.19 -3.12
N ARG A 22 11.89 -1.38 -2.47
CA ARG A 22 10.58 -1.36 -3.13
C ARG A 22 10.29 -0.04 -3.85
N SER A 23 10.69 1.08 -3.26
CA SER A 23 10.41 2.41 -3.82
C SER A 23 11.44 2.80 -4.87
N PHE A 24 12.71 2.53 -4.64
CA PHE A 24 13.82 2.85 -5.54
C PHE A 24 13.71 2.06 -6.86
N PHE A 25 13.48 0.75 -6.79
CA PHE A 25 13.33 -0.08 -7.98
C PHE A 25 11.98 0.08 -8.69
N ALA A 26 11.02 0.78 -8.11
CA ALA A 26 9.84 1.24 -8.83
C ALA A 26 10.15 2.37 -9.82
N ILE A 27 11.17 3.20 -9.57
CA ILE A 27 11.51 4.36 -10.41
C ILE A 27 11.85 3.96 -11.86
N PRO A 28 12.73 2.97 -12.13
CA PRO A 28 12.99 2.51 -13.49
C PRO A 28 11.73 2.09 -14.25
N VAL A 29 10.82 1.38 -13.59
CA VAL A 29 9.54 0.94 -14.18
C VAL A 29 8.71 2.15 -14.65
N ILE A 30 8.63 3.19 -13.80
CA ILE A 30 7.89 4.41 -14.10
C ILE A 30 8.53 5.16 -15.26
N LEU A 31 9.86 5.25 -15.28
CA LEU A 31 10.59 5.94 -16.35
C LEU A 31 10.47 5.21 -17.69
N ILE A 32 10.56 3.87 -17.70
CA ILE A 32 10.34 3.05 -18.90
C ILE A 32 8.90 3.25 -19.42
N TRP A 33 7.92 3.20 -18.53
CA TRP A 33 6.51 3.43 -18.90
C TRP A 33 6.28 4.84 -19.49
N LEU A 34 6.93 5.87 -18.93
CA LEU A 34 6.91 7.24 -19.46
C LEU A 34 7.60 7.36 -20.81
N ALA A 35 8.74 6.69 -20.98
CA ALA A 35 9.49 6.66 -22.23
C ALA A 35 8.66 6.03 -23.36
N GLN A 36 8.00 4.90 -23.09
CA GLN A 36 7.10 4.25 -24.07
C GLN A 36 5.92 5.13 -24.49
N ARG A 37 5.50 6.07 -23.62
CA ARG A 37 4.45 7.05 -23.94
C ARG A 37 4.95 8.34 -24.57
N GLY A 38 6.26 8.48 -24.79
CA GLY A 38 6.85 9.70 -25.32
C GLY A 38 6.71 10.94 -24.42
N LYS A 39 6.42 10.75 -23.12
CA LYS A 39 6.08 11.83 -22.19
C LYS A 39 7.12 12.06 -21.07
N LEU A 40 8.39 11.66 -21.27
CA LEU A 40 9.43 11.76 -20.25
C LEU A 40 9.56 13.17 -19.63
N LYS A 41 9.55 14.22 -20.47
CA LYS A 41 9.72 15.60 -20.00
C LYS A 41 8.43 16.26 -19.53
N SER A 42 7.29 15.92 -20.14
CA SER A 42 5.99 16.53 -19.83
C SER A 42 5.24 15.82 -18.70
N GLY A 43 5.36 14.49 -18.59
CA GLY A 43 4.64 13.68 -17.61
C GLY A 43 5.19 13.77 -16.19
N LEU A 44 6.36 14.37 -15.98
CA LEU A 44 6.93 14.65 -14.65
C LEU A 44 6.69 16.08 -14.17
N LYS A 45 6.10 16.95 -15.01
CA LYS A 45 5.77 18.31 -14.57
C LYS A 45 4.64 18.28 -13.56
N THR A 46 4.83 18.98 -12.44
CA THR A 46 3.80 19.13 -11.40
C THR A 46 3.35 20.58 -11.26
N LYS A 47 2.07 20.75 -10.95
CA LYS A 47 1.45 22.01 -10.56
C LYS A 47 1.21 22.10 -9.06
N ASN A 48 1.26 20.96 -8.36
CA ASN A 48 1.00 20.88 -6.93
C ASN A 48 2.11 20.11 -6.19
N PRO A 49 3.30 20.71 -6.01
CA PRO A 49 4.42 20.03 -5.34
C PRO A 49 4.09 19.65 -3.89
N MET A 50 3.33 20.47 -3.17
CA MET A 50 2.92 20.18 -1.79
C MET A 50 2.02 18.94 -1.72
N GLY A 51 1.14 18.73 -2.69
CA GLY A 51 0.34 17.51 -2.79
C GLY A 51 1.19 16.25 -2.92
N HIS A 52 2.29 16.32 -3.68
CA HIS A 52 3.23 15.20 -3.80
C HIS A 52 4.00 14.94 -2.50
N VAL A 53 4.38 15.99 -1.76
CA VAL A 53 5.03 15.85 -0.46
C VAL A 53 4.09 15.14 0.53
N TRP A 54 2.83 15.58 0.65
CA TRP A 54 1.84 14.93 1.50
C TRP A 54 1.59 13.48 1.08
N ARG A 55 1.46 13.23 -0.25
CA ARG A 55 1.34 11.87 -0.78
C ARG A 55 2.53 10.99 -0.41
N GLY A 56 3.74 11.55 -0.51
CA GLY A 56 4.98 10.88 -0.14
C GLY A 56 5.02 10.53 1.33
N LEU A 57 4.77 11.51 2.20
CA LEU A 57 4.81 11.35 3.65
C LEU A 57 3.80 10.31 4.14
N PHE A 58 2.51 10.51 3.85
CA PHE A 58 1.47 9.58 4.28
C PHE A 58 1.65 8.19 3.66
N GLY A 59 2.01 8.12 2.37
CA GLY A 59 2.21 6.84 1.69
C GLY A 59 3.39 6.04 2.24
N THR A 60 4.51 6.71 2.54
CA THR A 60 5.69 6.06 3.14
C THR A 60 5.39 5.63 4.57
N THR A 61 4.71 6.45 5.36
CA THR A 61 4.27 6.10 6.72
C THR A 61 3.37 4.86 6.69
N ALA A 62 2.34 4.84 5.85
CA ALA A 62 1.46 3.68 5.71
C ALA A 62 2.21 2.41 5.30
N MET A 63 3.19 2.55 4.39
CA MET A 63 4.00 1.44 3.91
C MET A 63 4.95 0.93 4.99
N GLY A 64 5.63 1.83 5.71
CA GLY A 64 6.51 1.48 6.83
C GLY A 64 5.74 0.75 7.93
N LEU A 65 4.59 1.30 8.37
CA LEU A 65 3.72 0.66 9.36
C LEU A 65 3.27 -0.74 8.92
N THR A 66 2.93 -0.90 7.62
CA THR A 66 2.51 -2.19 7.07
C THR A 66 3.66 -3.20 7.08
N PHE A 67 4.86 -2.79 6.67
CA PHE A 67 6.01 -3.70 6.62
C PHE A 67 6.50 -4.08 8.02
N THR A 68 6.50 -3.13 8.97
CA THR A 68 6.77 -3.44 10.38
C THR A 68 5.73 -4.41 10.94
N GLY A 69 4.44 -4.19 10.68
CA GLY A 69 3.38 -5.09 11.12
C GLY A 69 3.46 -6.48 10.48
N LEU A 70 3.91 -6.59 9.21
CA LEU A 70 4.19 -7.87 8.56
C LEU A 70 5.32 -8.65 9.24
N GLY A 71 6.29 -7.98 9.86
CA GLY A 71 7.30 -8.63 10.68
C GLY A 71 6.72 -9.24 11.96
N LEU A 72 5.75 -8.54 12.58
CA LEU A 72 5.20 -8.91 13.89
C LEU A 72 4.00 -9.87 13.83
N LEU A 73 3.29 -9.95 12.70
CA LEU A 73 2.07 -10.73 12.53
C LEU A 73 2.15 -11.69 11.34
N PRO A 74 1.44 -12.84 11.42
CA PRO A 74 1.21 -13.69 10.27
C PRO A 74 0.49 -12.94 9.14
N GLN A 75 0.88 -13.21 7.89
CA GLN A 75 0.32 -12.52 6.71
C GLN A 75 -1.22 -12.55 6.63
N PRO A 76 -1.91 -13.65 6.98
CA PRO A 76 -3.37 -13.68 6.98
C PRO A 76 -4.00 -12.66 7.93
N GLU A 77 -3.42 -12.44 9.11
CA GLU A 77 -3.92 -11.47 10.11
C GLU A 77 -3.70 -10.03 9.63
N VAL A 78 -2.52 -9.74 9.08
CA VAL A 78 -2.23 -8.45 8.44
C VAL A 78 -3.23 -8.16 7.31
N THR A 79 -3.52 -9.17 6.49
CA THR A 79 -4.48 -9.04 5.39
C THR A 79 -5.90 -8.78 5.93
N ALA A 80 -6.29 -9.48 6.98
CA ALA A 80 -7.59 -9.31 7.62
C ALA A 80 -7.82 -7.90 8.13
N ILE A 81 -6.88 -7.40 8.93
CA ILE A 81 -6.95 -6.03 9.46
C ILE A 81 -6.90 -5.04 8.29
N GLY A 82 -6.09 -5.34 7.25
CA GLY A 82 -5.99 -4.55 6.02
C GLY A 82 -7.32 -4.34 5.30
N PHE A 83 -8.24 -5.28 5.41
CA PHE A 83 -9.59 -5.16 4.84
C PHE A 83 -10.51 -4.15 5.57
N ALA A 84 -10.07 -3.53 6.66
CA ALA A 84 -10.71 -2.34 7.19
C ALA A 84 -10.48 -1.10 6.28
N THR A 85 -9.47 -1.11 5.41
CA THR A 85 -9.18 0.01 4.49
C THR A 85 -10.38 0.41 3.62
N PRO A 86 -11.11 -0.49 2.93
CA PRO A 86 -12.28 -0.11 2.14
C PRO A 86 -13.37 0.60 2.93
N ILE A 87 -13.58 0.20 4.18
CA ILE A 87 -14.59 0.83 5.06
C ILE A 87 -14.19 2.28 5.34
N PHE A 88 -12.95 2.50 5.81
CA PHE A 88 -12.43 3.84 6.05
C PHE A 88 -12.42 4.69 4.77
N THR A 89 -12.08 4.09 3.62
CA THR A 89 -12.07 4.79 2.34
C THR A 89 -13.47 5.27 1.94
N VAL A 90 -14.50 4.44 2.09
CA VAL A 90 -15.89 4.81 1.79
C VAL A 90 -16.36 5.94 2.72
N ILE A 91 -16.09 5.83 4.03
CA ILE A 91 -16.45 6.86 5.00
C ILE A 91 -15.74 8.18 4.69
N LEU A 92 -14.41 8.13 4.47
CA LEU A 92 -13.62 9.33 4.17
C LEU A 92 -14.00 9.94 2.81
N ALA A 93 -14.33 9.13 1.80
CA ALA A 93 -14.79 9.62 0.51
C ALA A 93 -16.11 10.42 0.63
N ALA A 94 -17.03 9.95 1.48
CA ALA A 94 -18.25 10.70 1.76
C ALA A 94 -17.98 12.01 2.49
N VAL A 95 -17.16 11.97 3.55
CA VAL A 95 -16.92 13.12 4.42
C VAL A 95 -16.02 14.17 3.75
N LEU A 96 -14.92 13.72 3.11
CA LEU A 96 -13.88 14.63 2.59
C LEU A 96 -14.07 15.01 1.12
N LEU A 97 -14.66 14.11 0.31
CA LEU A 97 -14.90 14.36 -1.12
C LEU A 97 -16.36 14.70 -1.43
N GLY A 98 -17.27 14.57 -0.47
CA GLY A 98 -18.71 14.73 -0.70
C GLY A 98 -19.28 13.69 -1.67
N GLU A 99 -18.63 12.52 -1.81
CA GLU A 99 -19.11 11.45 -2.67
C GLU A 99 -20.43 10.88 -2.14
N GLN A 100 -21.45 10.78 -3.02
CA GLN A 100 -22.70 10.12 -2.65
C GLN A 100 -22.47 8.62 -2.52
N ILE A 101 -22.63 8.12 -1.30
CA ILE A 101 -22.52 6.68 -1.02
C ILE A 101 -23.82 6.02 -1.47
N ARG A 102 -23.74 5.23 -2.55
CA ARG A 102 -24.87 4.39 -2.95
C ARG A 102 -24.92 3.15 -2.05
N LEU A 103 -26.12 2.73 -1.66
CA LEU A 103 -26.33 1.57 -0.78
C LEU A 103 -25.60 0.32 -1.31
N ILE A 104 -25.56 0.12 -2.62
CA ILE A 104 -24.85 -1.00 -3.25
C ILE A 104 -23.36 -1.02 -2.92
N ARG A 105 -22.71 0.13 -2.69
CA ARG A 105 -21.31 0.18 -2.31
C ARG A 105 -21.10 -0.19 -0.84
N VAL A 106 -22.02 0.24 0.02
CA VAL A 106 -22.01 -0.12 1.43
C VAL A 106 -22.25 -1.63 1.60
N THR A 107 -23.22 -2.19 0.88
CA THR A 107 -23.49 -3.64 0.91
C THR A 107 -22.32 -4.45 0.37
N ALA A 108 -21.67 -4.01 -0.72
CA ALA A 108 -20.50 -4.70 -1.27
C ALA A 108 -19.33 -4.71 -0.27
N VAL A 109 -19.06 -3.60 0.40
CA VAL A 109 -18.02 -3.50 1.45
C VAL A 109 -18.39 -4.38 2.66
N ALA A 110 -19.65 -4.35 3.11
CA ALA A 110 -20.13 -5.17 4.21
C ALA A 110 -20.04 -6.67 3.89
N MET A 111 -20.44 -7.08 2.67
CA MET A 111 -20.32 -8.48 2.22
C MET A 111 -18.85 -8.92 2.16
N GLY A 112 -17.96 -8.08 1.62
CA GLY A 112 -16.53 -8.35 1.59
C GLY A 112 -15.97 -8.56 3.00
N LEU A 113 -16.34 -7.69 3.96
CA LEU A 113 -15.93 -7.80 5.35
C LEU A 113 -16.45 -9.10 6.00
N VAL A 114 -17.73 -9.45 5.78
CA VAL A 114 -18.30 -10.71 6.26
C VAL A 114 -17.54 -11.92 5.71
N GLY A 115 -17.22 -11.93 4.41
CA GLY A 115 -16.40 -12.98 3.80
C GLY A 115 -15.03 -13.12 4.46
N VAL A 116 -14.37 -11.99 4.73
CA VAL A 116 -13.10 -11.96 5.46
C VAL A 116 -13.26 -12.53 6.89
N MET A 117 -14.28 -12.12 7.62
CA MET A 117 -14.54 -12.62 8.98
C MET A 117 -14.78 -14.12 9.01
N ILE A 118 -15.51 -14.68 8.03
CA ILE A 118 -15.74 -16.13 7.92
C ILE A 118 -14.41 -16.88 7.75
N ILE A 119 -13.54 -16.42 6.85
CA ILE A 119 -12.26 -17.08 6.59
C ILE A 119 -11.31 -17.00 7.79
N LEU A 120 -11.38 -15.93 8.55
CA LEU A 120 -10.51 -15.71 9.71
C LEU A 120 -11.09 -16.22 11.02
N TRP A 121 -12.38 -16.59 11.06
CA TRP A 121 -13.06 -17.10 12.25
C TRP A 121 -12.25 -18.17 13.01
N PRO A 122 -11.67 -19.21 12.33
CA PRO A 122 -10.89 -20.23 13.03
C PRO A 122 -9.65 -19.70 13.76
N ARG A 123 -9.13 -18.54 13.32
CA ARG A 123 -7.95 -17.91 13.95
C ARG A 123 -8.32 -17.05 15.16
N PHE A 124 -9.51 -16.42 15.15
CA PHE A 124 -9.99 -15.64 16.28
C PHE A 124 -10.40 -16.49 17.49
N SER A 125 -10.74 -17.77 17.30
CA SER A 125 -11.05 -18.67 18.39
C SER A 125 -9.84 -19.06 19.24
N ASN A 126 -8.60 -18.79 18.81
CA ASN A 126 -7.36 -19.10 19.53
C ASN A 126 -6.69 -17.87 20.18
N ILE A 127 -7.40 -16.75 20.32
CA ILE A 127 -6.86 -15.46 20.83
C ILE A 127 -6.53 -15.48 22.35
N GLY A 128 -6.68 -16.59 23.05
CA GLY A 128 -6.50 -16.67 24.51
C GLY A 128 -5.11 -16.33 25.06
N THR A 129 -4.08 -16.15 24.21
CA THR A 129 -2.70 -15.82 24.62
C THR A 129 -2.01 -14.91 23.59
N MET A 130 -2.61 -13.74 23.29
CA MET A 130 -1.89 -12.77 22.43
C MET A 130 -0.68 -12.24 23.18
N GLU A 131 0.50 -12.56 22.69
CA GLU A 131 1.75 -11.97 23.08
C GLU A 131 1.72 -10.45 22.84
N GLN A 132 2.36 -9.64 23.67
CA GLN A 132 2.38 -8.17 23.52
C GLN A 132 2.82 -7.72 22.13
N THR A 133 3.74 -8.46 21.49
CA THR A 133 4.22 -8.24 20.13
C THR A 133 3.11 -8.33 19.09
N ALA A 134 2.20 -9.30 19.20
CA ALA A 134 1.07 -9.44 18.29
C ALA A 134 0.06 -8.28 18.43
N THR A 135 -0.17 -7.80 19.64
CA THR A 135 -1.04 -6.64 19.89
C THR A 135 -0.47 -5.37 19.25
N ILE A 136 0.84 -5.13 19.41
CA ILE A 136 1.52 -4.00 18.78
C ILE A 136 1.42 -4.11 17.25
N GLY A 137 1.67 -5.30 16.69
CA GLY A 137 1.54 -5.56 15.26
C GLY A 137 0.14 -5.23 14.73
N ALA A 138 -0.90 -5.65 15.44
CA ALA A 138 -2.30 -5.38 15.07
C ALA A 138 -2.63 -3.88 15.08
N LEU A 139 -2.16 -3.14 16.10
CA LEU A 139 -2.32 -1.69 16.17
C LEU A 139 -1.58 -0.96 15.04
N LEU A 140 -0.36 -1.38 14.72
CA LEU A 140 0.42 -0.81 13.60
C LEU A 140 -0.32 -1.01 12.26
N ILE A 141 -0.85 -2.20 12.00
CA ILE A 141 -1.61 -2.47 10.78
C ILE A 141 -2.92 -1.67 10.75
N LEU A 142 -3.63 -1.55 11.87
CA LEU A 142 -4.84 -0.73 11.94
C LEU A 142 -4.55 0.74 11.65
N MET A 143 -3.49 1.30 12.22
CA MET A 143 -3.02 2.65 11.89
C MET A 143 -2.63 2.77 10.42
N ALA A 144 -1.94 1.76 9.87
CA ALA A 144 -1.58 1.71 8.46
C ALA A 144 -2.82 1.75 7.55
N THR A 145 -3.90 1.04 7.90
CA THR A 145 -5.16 1.05 7.12
C THR A 145 -5.83 2.40 7.12
N MET A 146 -5.84 3.10 8.25
CA MET A 146 -6.38 4.46 8.36
C MET A 146 -5.58 5.44 7.48
N VAL A 147 -4.25 5.43 7.61
CA VAL A 147 -3.37 6.30 6.79
C VAL A 147 -3.48 5.94 5.31
N ARG A 148 -3.58 4.65 4.98
CA ARG A 148 -3.77 4.18 3.59
C ARG A 148 -5.08 4.70 3.00
N SER A 149 -6.16 4.72 3.77
CA SER A 149 -7.44 5.28 3.32
C SER A 149 -7.34 6.77 3.02
N LEU A 150 -6.65 7.55 3.87
CA LEU A 150 -6.36 8.97 3.60
C LEU A 150 -5.53 9.13 2.32
N VAL A 151 -4.53 8.27 2.12
CA VAL A 151 -3.71 8.26 0.90
C VAL A 151 -4.57 8.01 -0.35
N GLN A 152 -5.51 7.07 -0.30
CA GLN A 152 -6.41 6.77 -1.42
C GLN A 152 -7.28 7.98 -1.77
N ILE A 153 -7.84 8.66 -0.77
CA ILE A 153 -8.59 9.91 -0.95
C ILE A 153 -7.70 10.99 -1.59
N HIS A 154 -6.49 11.16 -1.06
CA HIS A 154 -5.55 12.15 -1.58
C HIS A 154 -5.10 11.86 -3.02
N ILE A 155 -4.84 10.60 -3.36
CA ILE A 155 -4.57 10.18 -4.76
C ILE A 155 -5.76 10.56 -5.66
N ARG A 156 -7.00 10.30 -5.22
CA ARG A 156 -8.19 10.65 -5.99
C ARG A 156 -8.28 12.15 -6.28
N GLN A 157 -7.87 13.00 -5.34
CA GLN A 157 -7.79 14.45 -5.56
C GLN A 157 -6.66 14.82 -6.52
N LEU A 158 -5.47 14.22 -6.34
CA LEU A 158 -4.29 14.53 -7.15
C LEU A 158 -4.48 14.16 -8.62
N VAL A 159 -5.06 12.99 -8.92
CA VAL A 159 -5.22 12.52 -10.31
C VAL A 159 -6.13 13.39 -11.17
N GLN A 160 -6.88 14.32 -10.56
CA GLN A 160 -7.71 15.28 -11.29
C GLN A 160 -6.86 16.36 -11.96
N ASN A 161 -5.74 16.75 -11.36
CA ASN A 161 -4.92 17.87 -11.78
C ASN A 161 -3.49 17.47 -12.20
N GLU A 162 -3.05 16.27 -11.82
CA GLU A 162 -1.69 15.79 -12.01
C GLU A 162 -1.67 14.52 -12.88
N ASP A 163 -0.58 14.33 -13.63
CA ASP A 163 -0.37 13.08 -14.36
C ASP A 163 -0.07 11.91 -13.39
N THR A 164 -0.66 10.74 -13.69
CA THR A 164 -0.41 9.51 -12.92
C THR A 164 1.09 9.24 -12.75
N ALA A 165 1.86 9.49 -13.80
CA ALA A 165 3.31 9.27 -13.77
C ALA A 165 4.02 10.18 -12.77
N ALA A 166 3.65 11.47 -12.71
CA ALA A 166 4.19 12.41 -11.73
C ALA A 166 3.88 11.94 -10.30
N ILE A 167 2.61 11.56 -10.04
CA ILE A 167 2.19 11.12 -8.70
C ILE A 167 3.01 9.91 -8.25
N VAL A 168 3.19 8.91 -9.11
CA VAL A 168 3.92 7.68 -8.75
C VAL A 168 5.42 7.93 -8.66
N PHE A 169 5.98 8.74 -9.54
CA PHE A 169 7.40 9.09 -9.55
C PHE A 169 7.80 9.86 -8.28
N TYR A 170 7.11 10.96 -7.98
CA TYR A 170 7.42 11.76 -6.78
C TYR A 170 7.19 10.98 -5.50
N PHE A 171 6.17 10.12 -5.46
CA PHE A 171 5.98 9.20 -4.34
C PHE A 171 7.18 8.26 -4.17
N SER A 172 7.64 7.63 -5.25
CA SER A 172 8.77 6.69 -5.19
C SER A 172 10.06 7.40 -4.78
N CYS A 173 10.32 8.60 -5.28
CA CYS A 173 11.46 9.41 -4.87
C CYS A 173 11.38 9.81 -3.38
N THR A 174 10.23 10.33 -2.94
CA THR A 174 10.03 10.75 -1.54
C THR A 174 10.14 9.55 -0.60
N ALA A 175 9.53 8.41 -0.96
CA ALA A 175 9.59 7.19 -0.15
C ALA A 175 11.03 6.64 -0.06
N SER A 176 11.79 6.67 -1.15
CA SER A 176 13.21 6.27 -1.14
C SER A 176 14.05 7.19 -0.25
N LEU A 177 13.84 8.51 -0.35
CA LEU A 177 14.57 9.48 0.49
C LEU A 177 14.23 9.33 1.97
N LEU A 178 12.95 9.18 2.32
CA LEU A 178 12.53 8.97 3.70
C LEU A 178 13.04 7.63 4.24
N ALA A 179 13.05 6.58 3.41
CA ALA A 179 13.58 5.29 3.81
C ALA A 179 15.10 5.35 4.05
N LEU A 180 15.87 6.14 3.30
CA LEU A 180 17.29 6.36 3.57
C LEU A 180 17.56 6.95 4.95
N CYS A 181 16.63 7.72 5.52
CA CYS A 181 16.75 8.21 6.90
C CYS A 181 16.73 7.07 7.93
N THR A 182 16.29 5.89 7.56
CA THR A 182 16.33 4.69 8.43
C THR A 182 17.66 3.93 8.34
N LEU A 183 18.58 4.33 7.48
CA LEU A 183 19.89 3.68 7.32
C LEU A 183 20.68 3.54 8.63
N PRO A 184 20.70 4.53 9.56
CA PRO A 184 21.39 4.39 10.85
C PRO A 184 20.77 3.33 11.78
N PHE A 185 19.57 2.86 11.49
CA PHE A 185 18.82 1.92 12.33
C PHE A 185 19.06 0.45 11.97
N GLY A 186 20.26 0.12 11.46
CA GLY A 186 20.73 -1.25 11.35
C GLY A 186 20.33 -1.93 10.03
N TRP A 187 20.51 -1.26 8.90
CA TRP A 187 20.42 -1.91 7.59
C TRP A 187 21.45 -3.03 7.49
N VAL A 188 21.08 -4.11 6.82
CA VAL A 188 21.88 -5.30 6.63
C VAL A 188 22.25 -5.39 5.15
N MET A 189 23.49 -5.76 4.84
CA MET A 189 23.85 -6.05 3.44
C MET A 189 23.18 -7.36 3.02
N PRO A 190 22.17 -7.30 2.11
CA PRO A 190 21.45 -8.49 1.70
C PRO A 190 22.38 -9.38 0.84
N ASP A 191 22.26 -10.67 1.01
CA ASP A 191 22.87 -11.64 0.10
C ASP A 191 22.23 -11.55 -1.31
N LEU A 192 22.83 -12.19 -2.30
CA LEU A 192 22.40 -12.08 -3.70
C LEU A 192 20.95 -12.53 -3.91
N GLN A 193 20.49 -13.53 -3.17
CA GLN A 193 19.12 -14.04 -3.27
C GLN A 193 18.14 -13.03 -2.70
N THR A 194 18.37 -12.54 -1.49
CA THR A 194 17.57 -11.51 -0.81
C THR A 194 17.53 -10.21 -1.64
N PHE A 195 18.68 -9.78 -2.16
CA PHE A 195 18.76 -8.61 -3.04
C PHE A 195 17.88 -8.78 -4.28
N SER A 196 17.95 -9.94 -4.96
CA SER A 196 17.14 -10.19 -6.15
C SER A 196 15.63 -10.18 -5.86
N LEU A 197 15.22 -10.70 -4.71
CA LEU A 197 13.83 -10.68 -4.26
C LEU A 197 13.35 -9.27 -3.92
N LEU A 198 14.20 -8.44 -3.30
CA LEU A 198 13.91 -7.03 -3.02
C LEU A 198 13.74 -6.22 -4.31
N VAL A 199 14.62 -6.44 -5.29
CA VAL A 199 14.53 -5.82 -6.63
C VAL A 199 13.21 -6.24 -7.30
N LEU A 200 12.89 -7.53 -7.29
CA LEU A 200 11.65 -8.06 -7.87
C LEU A 200 10.42 -7.45 -7.19
N ALA A 201 10.42 -7.35 -5.86
CA ALA A 201 9.36 -6.69 -5.11
C ALA A 201 9.20 -5.22 -5.51
N GLY A 202 10.31 -4.51 -5.77
CA GLY A 202 10.31 -3.13 -6.28
C GLY A 202 9.70 -3.00 -7.66
N LEU A 203 10.09 -3.86 -8.60
CA LEU A 203 9.57 -3.88 -9.97
C LEU A 203 8.06 -4.16 -9.98
N ILE A 204 7.62 -5.22 -9.30
CA ILE A 204 6.18 -5.56 -9.16
C ILE A 204 5.43 -4.41 -8.46
N GLY A 205 6.02 -3.84 -7.40
CA GLY A 205 5.47 -2.71 -6.68
C GLY A 205 5.29 -1.47 -7.54
N GLY A 206 6.24 -1.19 -8.44
CA GLY A 206 6.17 -0.09 -9.40
C GLY A 206 5.01 -0.24 -10.39
N VAL A 207 4.87 -1.42 -10.99
CA VAL A 207 3.73 -1.74 -11.87
C VAL A 207 2.40 -1.60 -11.12
N ALA A 208 2.28 -2.21 -9.95
CA ALA A 208 1.07 -2.15 -9.13
C ALA A 208 0.72 -0.70 -8.77
N GLN A 209 1.71 0.14 -8.45
CA GLN A 209 1.49 1.54 -8.10
C GLN A 209 0.99 2.37 -9.29
N ILE A 210 1.51 2.11 -10.51
CA ILE A 210 1.00 2.74 -11.74
C ILE A 210 -0.46 2.34 -11.97
N LEU A 211 -0.78 1.05 -11.85
CA LEU A 211 -2.12 0.54 -12.11
C LEU A 211 -3.14 1.10 -11.12
N ILE A 212 -2.84 1.05 -9.81
CA ILE A 212 -3.77 1.55 -8.78
C ILE A 212 -3.98 3.06 -8.89
N THR A 213 -2.91 3.84 -9.12
CA THR A 213 -3.02 5.29 -9.29
C THR A 213 -3.82 5.63 -10.56
N SER A 214 -3.63 4.86 -11.64
CA SER A 214 -4.41 5.02 -12.88
C SER A 214 -5.89 4.71 -12.67
N ALA A 215 -6.21 3.68 -11.87
CA ALA A 215 -7.60 3.32 -11.57
C ALA A 215 -8.37 4.47 -10.90
N TYR A 216 -7.72 5.22 -9.99
CA TYR A 216 -8.33 6.41 -9.38
C TYR A 216 -8.63 7.56 -10.36
N ARG A 217 -8.07 7.53 -11.56
CA ARG A 217 -8.42 8.50 -12.61
C ARG A 217 -9.79 8.19 -13.23
N PHE A 218 -10.16 6.91 -13.32
CA PHE A 218 -11.37 6.45 -13.99
C PHE A 218 -12.54 6.18 -13.03
N GLY A 219 -12.26 5.98 -11.73
CA GLY A 219 -13.27 5.66 -10.73
C GLY A 219 -13.21 6.53 -9.48
N SER A 220 -14.35 6.67 -8.80
CA SER A 220 -14.40 7.30 -7.48
C SER A 220 -13.74 6.41 -6.42
N ALA A 221 -13.25 6.98 -5.31
CA ALA A 221 -12.60 6.24 -4.25
C ALA A 221 -13.54 5.19 -3.64
N SER A 222 -14.79 5.56 -3.40
CA SER A 222 -15.83 4.66 -2.90
C SER A 222 -16.23 3.55 -3.88
N MET A 223 -16.06 3.77 -5.19
CA MET A 223 -16.31 2.75 -6.20
C MET A 223 -15.18 1.70 -6.26
N LEU A 224 -13.94 2.14 -6.08
CA LEU A 224 -12.77 1.27 -6.15
C LEU A 224 -12.56 0.46 -4.86
N ALA A 225 -12.98 0.98 -3.70
CA ALA A 225 -12.76 0.34 -2.41
C ALA A 225 -13.20 -1.13 -2.33
N PRO A 226 -14.36 -1.57 -2.85
CA PRO A 226 -14.75 -2.98 -2.81
C PRO A 226 -13.80 -3.92 -3.58
N TYR A 227 -13.09 -3.40 -4.60
CA TYR A 227 -12.15 -4.22 -5.38
C TYR A 227 -10.90 -4.62 -4.58
N ASP A 228 -10.59 -3.94 -3.47
CA ASP A 228 -9.49 -4.34 -2.59
C ASP A 228 -9.69 -5.76 -2.04
N TYR A 229 -10.95 -6.21 -1.87
CA TYR A 229 -11.26 -7.57 -1.43
C TYR A 229 -10.87 -8.66 -2.44
N THR A 230 -10.73 -8.35 -3.73
CA THR A 230 -10.27 -9.31 -4.74
C THR A 230 -8.83 -9.78 -4.46
N SER A 231 -8.04 -8.97 -3.75
CA SER A 231 -6.68 -9.33 -3.34
C SER A 231 -6.66 -10.57 -2.45
N MET A 232 -7.77 -10.86 -1.74
CA MET A 232 -7.89 -12.03 -0.88
C MET A 232 -7.97 -13.33 -1.70
N LEU A 233 -8.67 -13.31 -2.84
CA LEU A 233 -8.71 -14.49 -3.74
C LEU A 233 -7.29 -14.87 -4.19
N PHE A 234 -6.48 -13.85 -4.54
CA PHE A 234 -5.07 -14.07 -4.90
C PHE A 234 -4.22 -14.48 -3.69
N ALA A 235 -4.51 -13.98 -2.48
CA ALA A 235 -3.78 -14.39 -1.29
C ALA A 235 -4.03 -15.86 -0.94
N ILE A 236 -5.24 -16.37 -1.13
CA ILE A 236 -5.59 -17.80 -0.91
C ILE A 236 -4.90 -18.71 -1.93
N VAL A 237 -4.77 -18.27 -3.18
CA VAL A 237 -4.15 -19.08 -4.25
C VAL A 237 -2.62 -19.09 -4.15
N LEU A 238 -2.01 -18.01 -3.64
CA LEU A 238 -0.56 -17.80 -3.62
C LEU A 238 0.09 -18.03 -2.24
N GLY A 239 -0.70 -18.13 -1.18
CA GLY A 239 -0.26 -18.36 0.20
C GLY A 239 -0.53 -19.75 0.66
#